data_9d10536bb6f1c0e879f973108166bcaa
#
_entry.id   9d10536bb6f1c0e879f973108166bcaa
#
_cell.length_a   1.000
_cell.length_b   1.000
_cell.length_c   1.000
_cell.angle_alpha   90.00
_cell.angle_beta   90.00
_cell.angle_gamma   90.00
#
_symmetry.space_group_name_H-M   'P 1'
#
loop_
_entity.id
_entity.type
_entity.pdbx_description
1 polymer ?
#
loop_
_entity_poly.entity_id
_entity_poly.type
_entity_poly.pdbx_seq_one_letter_code
_entity_poly.pdbx_strand_id
1 'polypeptide(L)'
;MKIDKLLFGVLLLLFASCGSSRKVEKPSGQSAVQEIKLAPEQQRKYDYFFLEASRLKVKKEYTAAFDLLQHCLAINPTGSAALYEISQYYLFLKQVPQGQEALEKAVAYAPDNYWYSQALASLYQQQDQKEKAIGILEKMATRFPAKQDPLFNLLDLYNQKEDYGKVISTLNRIEEKMGKNEQITMEKFRIYLQMKDDKKAFEEIESLVNEYPMDYRYQVILGDVYMQNGKKQEAYDTYKKV
;
A
#
# COMPACT_ATOMS: atom_id res chain seq x y z
N MET A 1 5.95 51.38 68.93
CA MET A 1 5.65 52.82 68.75
C MET A 1 5.69 53.08 67.25
N LYS A 2 4.53 53.51 66.66
CA LYS A 2 4.27 53.98 65.30
C LYS A 2 4.48 52.97 64.17
N ILE A 3 3.45 52.33 63.59
CA ILE A 3 2.39 52.80 62.70
C ILE A 3 2.96 53.68 61.58
N ASP A 4 2.96 53.12 60.35
CA ASP A 4 2.27 53.81 59.28
C ASP A 4 1.98 52.87 58.08
N LYS A 5 0.74 52.98 57.71
CA LYS A 5 0.10 52.36 56.53
C LYS A 5 0.64 52.99 55.27
N LEU A 6 0.66 52.27 54.16
CA LEU A 6 0.15 52.81 52.90
C LEU A 6 -0.01 51.71 51.84
N LEU A 7 -1.23 51.58 51.50
CA LEU A 7 -1.87 51.56 50.17
C LEU A 7 -1.59 50.40 49.23
N PHE A 8 -2.65 49.67 49.14
CA PHE A 8 -3.10 48.83 48.01
C PHE A 8 -2.93 49.52 46.67
N GLY A 9 -2.24 48.88 45.77
CA GLY A 9 -2.31 49.12 44.33
C GLY A 9 -2.58 47.80 43.64
N VAL A 10 -3.89 47.50 43.45
CA VAL A 10 -4.35 46.35 42.62
C VAL A 10 -4.10 46.71 41.19
N LEU A 11 -3.09 46.10 40.57
CA LEU A 11 -2.87 46.16 39.13
C LEU A 11 -3.44 44.84 38.50
N LEU A 12 -4.66 44.96 37.98
CA LEU A 12 -5.29 43.91 37.19
C LEU A 12 -4.58 43.78 35.83
N LEU A 13 -3.65 42.84 35.73
CA LEU A 13 -3.08 42.42 34.46
C LEU A 13 -4.06 41.42 33.82
N LEU A 14 -4.82 41.88 32.83
CA LEU A 14 -5.60 41.05 31.91
C LEU A 14 -4.61 40.24 31.05
N PHE A 15 -4.44 38.98 31.37
CA PHE A 15 -3.80 38.02 30.47
C PHE A 15 -4.74 37.71 29.32
N ALA A 16 -4.56 38.41 28.20
CA ALA A 16 -5.10 38.01 26.93
C ALA A 16 -4.40 36.72 26.51
N SER A 17 -5.03 35.57 26.78
CA SER A 17 -4.61 34.27 26.26
C SER A 17 -4.86 34.22 24.77
N CYS A 18 -3.87 34.59 23.96
CA CYS A 18 -3.84 34.26 22.56
C CYS A 18 -3.63 32.76 22.45
N GLY A 19 -4.73 32.03 22.24
CA GLY A 19 -4.68 30.61 21.83
C GLY A 19 -4.03 30.48 20.46
N SER A 20 -2.71 30.28 20.44
CA SER A 20 -1.99 29.85 19.25
C SER A 20 -2.37 28.42 18.95
N SER A 21 -3.34 28.22 18.05
CA SER A 21 -3.61 26.92 17.43
C SER A 21 -2.34 26.49 16.69
N ARG A 22 -1.50 25.70 17.32
CA ARG A 22 -0.46 24.94 16.60
C ARG A 22 -1.17 24.06 15.58
N LYS A 23 -1.17 24.50 14.31
CA LYS A 23 -1.38 23.57 13.20
C LYS A 23 -0.36 22.47 13.37
N VAL A 24 -0.85 21.26 13.60
CA VAL A 24 -0.05 20.05 13.47
C VAL A 24 0.34 20.01 11.99
N GLU A 25 1.56 20.39 11.68
CA GLU A 25 2.16 20.15 10.39
C GLU A 25 2.17 18.63 10.21
N LYS A 26 1.40 18.15 9.22
CA LYS A 26 1.56 16.78 8.73
C LYS A 26 3.03 16.61 8.37
N PRO A 27 3.66 15.46 8.71
CA PRO A 27 5.03 15.21 8.31
C PRO A 27 5.10 15.40 6.79
N SER A 28 5.97 16.32 6.38
CA SER A 28 6.25 16.61 4.98
C SER A 28 6.70 15.31 4.31
N GLY A 29 5.80 14.69 3.54
CA GLY A 29 6.17 13.62 2.63
C GLY A 29 7.36 14.11 1.81
N GLN A 30 8.31 13.23 1.55
CA GLN A 30 9.40 13.46 0.63
C GLN A 30 8.85 14.19 -0.59
N SER A 31 9.32 15.40 -0.84
CA SER A 31 8.90 16.18 -2.01
C SER A 31 9.14 15.32 -3.24
N ALA A 32 8.07 15.00 -3.96
CA ALA A 32 8.17 14.25 -5.20
C ALA A 32 9.16 15.02 -6.09
N VAL A 33 10.19 14.32 -6.55
CA VAL A 33 11.15 14.87 -7.50
C VAL A 33 10.34 15.16 -8.76
N GLN A 34 10.20 16.44 -9.15
CA GLN A 34 9.36 16.81 -10.26
C GLN A 34 10.10 16.61 -11.59
N GLU A 35 9.37 16.22 -12.63
CA GLU A 35 9.90 16.24 -13.99
C GLU A 35 10.35 17.65 -14.37
N ILE A 36 11.43 17.71 -15.16
CA ILE A 36 11.92 18.98 -15.73
C ILE A 36 10.87 19.53 -16.69
N LYS A 37 10.47 20.78 -16.48
CA LYS A 37 9.59 21.47 -17.42
C LYS A 37 10.40 22.00 -18.60
N LEU A 38 10.18 21.43 -19.77
CA LEU A 38 10.89 21.80 -21.00
C LEU A 38 10.39 23.12 -21.58
N ALA A 39 11.29 23.82 -22.27
CA ALA A 39 10.88 24.92 -23.16
C ALA A 39 10.02 24.39 -24.32
N PRO A 40 9.12 25.21 -24.92
CA PRO A 40 8.17 24.73 -25.93
C PRO A 40 8.81 24.04 -27.14
N GLU A 41 10.00 24.50 -27.58
CA GLU A 41 10.71 23.87 -28.68
C GLU A 41 11.28 22.50 -28.30
N GLN A 42 11.87 22.39 -27.12
CA GLN A 42 12.38 21.12 -26.61
C GLN A 42 11.23 20.12 -26.35
N GLN A 43 10.09 20.62 -25.86
CA GLN A 43 8.91 19.77 -25.67
C GLN A 43 8.43 19.20 -27.01
N ARG A 44 8.32 20.03 -28.07
CA ARG A 44 7.93 19.54 -29.41
C ARG A 44 8.90 18.47 -29.94
N LYS A 45 10.22 18.66 -29.74
CA LYS A 45 11.23 17.65 -30.16
C LYS A 45 11.07 16.35 -29.35
N TYR A 46 10.89 16.45 -28.04
CA TYR A 46 10.65 15.30 -27.16
C TYR A 46 9.39 14.53 -27.59
N ASP A 47 8.28 15.22 -27.77
CA ASP A 47 7.00 14.63 -28.20
C ASP A 47 7.12 13.94 -29.55
N TYR A 48 7.80 14.56 -30.50
CA TYR A 48 8.06 13.98 -31.83
C TYR A 48 8.84 12.66 -31.72
N PHE A 49 9.96 12.65 -30.98
CA PHE A 49 10.75 11.44 -30.81
C PHE A 49 9.99 10.35 -30.04
N PHE A 50 9.25 10.72 -29.01
CA PHE A 50 8.47 9.76 -28.23
C PHE A 50 7.34 9.11 -29.06
N LEU A 51 6.60 9.91 -29.83
CA LEU A 51 5.54 9.41 -30.72
C LEU A 51 6.12 8.53 -31.84
N GLU A 52 7.24 8.91 -32.41
CA GLU A 52 7.90 8.12 -33.44
C GLU A 52 8.48 6.81 -32.87
N ALA A 53 9.07 6.83 -31.67
CA ALA A 53 9.48 5.62 -30.97
C ALA A 53 8.30 4.67 -30.73
N SER A 54 7.16 5.21 -30.32
CA SER A 54 5.94 4.42 -30.12
C SER A 54 5.44 3.79 -31.44
N ARG A 55 5.51 4.54 -32.55
CA ARG A 55 5.16 4.07 -33.90
C ARG A 55 6.08 2.93 -34.35
N LEU A 56 7.39 3.09 -34.15
CA LEU A 56 8.39 2.08 -34.50
C LEU A 56 8.23 0.81 -33.64
N LYS A 57 7.91 0.95 -32.35
CA LYS A 57 7.58 -0.18 -31.47
C LYS A 57 6.43 -1.02 -32.02
N VAL A 58 5.35 -0.38 -32.49
CA VAL A 58 4.22 -1.07 -33.13
C VAL A 58 4.65 -1.81 -34.39
N LYS A 59 5.57 -1.22 -35.17
CA LYS A 59 6.16 -1.85 -36.37
C LYS A 59 7.20 -2.93 -36.05
N LYS A 60 7.50 -3.16 -34.76
CA LYS A 60 8.55 -4.09 -34.29
C LYS A 60 9.99 -3.67 -34.67
N GLU A 61 10.18 -2.41 -35.01
CA GLU A 61 11.50 -1.80 -35.29
C GLU A 61 12.14 -1.38 -33.95
N TYR A 62 12.44 -2.36 -33.10
CA TYR A 62 12.77 -2.15 -31.68
C TYR A 62 14.06 -1.36 -31.47
N THR A 63 15.10 -1.58 -32.30
CA THR A 63 16.38 -0.85 -32.17
C THR A 63 16.18 0.63 -32.43
N ALA A 64 15.51 0.98 -33.53
CA ALA A 64 15.25 2.38 -33.86
C ALA A 64 14.33 3.06 -32.83
N ALA A 65 13.34 2.32 -32.27
CA ALA A 65 12.52 2.84 -31.21
C ALA A 65 13.34 3.13 -29.92
N PHE A 66 14.25 2.24 -29.57
CA PHE A 66 15.16 2.41 -28.44
C PHE A 66 16.05 3.64 -28.60
N ASP A 67 16.66 3.84 -29.79
CA ASP A 67 17.49 5.00 -30.07
C ASP A 67 16.72 6.32 -29.93
N LEU A 68 15.47 6.35 -30.40
CA LEU A 68 14.61 7.54 -30.24
C LEU A 68 14.24 7.80 -28.77
N LEU A 69 14.03 6.75 -27.96
CA LEU A 69 13.82 6.91 -26.53
C LEU A 69 15.07 7.46 -25.81
N GLN A 70 16.27 7.07 -26.24
CA GLN A 70 17.51 7.69 -25.75
C GLN A 70 17.58 9.18 -26.12
N HIS A 71 17.16 9.57 -27.33
CA HIS A 71 17.05 10.99 -27.69
C HIS A 71 16.01 11.73 -26.83
N CYS A 72 14.89 11.10 -26.47
CA CYS A 72 13.95 11.68 -25.51
C CYS A 72 14.63 11.95 -24.17
N LEU A 73 15.39 11.00 -23.63
CA LEU A 73 16.08 11.16 -22.35
C LEU A 73 17.27 12.11 -22.41
N ALA A 74 17.89 12.31 -23.60
CA ALA A 74 18.89 13.37 -23.79
C ALA A 74 18.26 14.78 -23.72
N ILE A 75 17.00 14.93 -24.14
CA ILE A 75 16.24 16.19 -24.04
C ILE A 75 15.67 16.37 -22.63
N ASN A 76 15.03 15.34 -22.09
CA ASN A 76 14.44 15.32 -20.75
C ASN A 76 14.88 14.08 -19.96
N PRO A 77 15.96 14.16 -19.18
CA PRO A 77 16.42 13.03 -18.35
C PRO A 77 15.42 12.59 -17.30
N THR A 78 14.42 13.42 -17.00
CA THR A 78 13.37 13.14 -16.00
C THR A 78 12.05 12.73 -16.65
N GLY A 79 12.00 12.58 -17.97
CA GLY A 79 10.79 12.19 -18.70
C GLY A 79 10.31 10.80 -18.33
N SER A 80 9.36 10.71 -17.42
CA SER A 80 8.89 9.45 -16.81
C SER A 80 8.38 8.45 -17.84
N ALA A 81 7.70 8.93 -18.89
CA ALA A 81 7.19 8.08 -19.96
C ALA A 81 8.33 7.42 -20.75
N ALA A 82 9.37 8.19 -21.13
CA ALA A 82 10.53 7.63 -21.84
C ALA A 82 11.35 6.70 -20.93
N LEU A 83 11.49 7.02 -19.64
CA LEU A 83 12.13 6.16 -18.63
C LEU A 83 11.40 4.84 -18.47
N TYR A 84 10.07 4.86 -18.42
CA TYR A 84 9.27 3.64 -18.35
C TYR A 84 9.44 2.80 -19.63
N GLU A 85 9.29 3.39 -20.80
CA GLU A 85 9.42 2.66 -22.05
C GLU A 85 10.83 2.06 -22.22
N ILE A 86 11.89 2.84 -21.97
CA ILE A 86 13.26 2.33 -22.10
C ILE A 86 13.58 1.22 -21.07
N SER A 87 12.95 1.26 -19.89
CA SER A 87 13.10 0.20 -18.89
C SER A 87 12.65 -1.14 -19.45
N GLN A 88 11.55 -1.16 -20.22
CA GLN A 88 11.02 -2.38 -20.81
C GLN A 88 11.99 -2.98 -21.85
N TYR A 89 12.70 -2.13 -22.61
CA TYR A 89 13.75 -2.61 -23.54
C TYR A 89 14.94 -3.20 -22.78
N TYR A 90 15.41 -2.55 -21.72
CA TYR A 90 16.49 -3.09 -20.91
C TYR A 90 16.11 -4.44 -20.28
N LEU A 91 14.91 -4.56 -19.74
CA LEU A 91 14.43 -5.82 -19.16
C LEU A 91 14.30 -6.92 -20.23
N PHE A 92 13.79 -6.60 -21.41
CA PHE A 92 13.71 -7.53 -22.54
C PHE A 92 15.10 -8.05 -22.95
N LEU A 93 16.10 -7.16 -22.96
CA LEU A 93 17.51 -7.49 -23.25
C LEU A 93 18.24 -8.15 -22.06
N LYS A 94 17.52 -8.48 -20.98
CA LYS A 94 18.07 -9.04 -19.73
C LYS A 94 19.11 -8.14 -19.04
N GLN A 95 19.10 -6.84 -19.36
CA GLN A 95 19.90 -5.82 -18.69
C GLN A 95 19.12 -5.32 -17.46
N VAL A 96 18.92 -6.23 -16.52
CA VAL A 96 18.03 -6.01 -15.36
C VAL A 96 18.41 -4.80 -14.51
N PRO A 97 19.69 -4.53 -14.19
CA PRO A 97 20.07 -3.35 -13.40
C PRO A 97 19.67 -2.02 -14.06
N GLN A 98 19.90 -1.89 -15.38
CA GLN A 98 19.54 -0.68 -16.12
C GLN A 98 18.02 -0.52 -16.24
N GLY A 99 17.31 -1.62 -16.47
CA GLY A 99 15.85 -1.64 -16.50
C GLY A 99 15.23 -1.24 -15.16
N GLN A 100 15.78 -1.76 -14.07
CA GLN A 100 15.33 -1.42 -12.72
C GLN A 100 15.58 0.07 -12.41
N GLU A 101 16.79 0.58 -12.67
CA GLU A 101 17.14 1.98 -12.43
C GLU A 101 16.21 2.93 -13.21
N ALA A 102 15.96 2.65 -14.49
CA ALA A 102 15.08 3.45 -15.32
C ALA A 102 13.64 3.43 -14.79
N LEU A 103 13.15 2.27 -14.34
CA LEU A 103 11.80 2.12 -13.81
C LEU A 103 11.64 2.78 -12.43
N GLU A 104 12.65 2.70 -11.56
CA GLU A 104 12.69 3.41 -10.27
C GLU A 104 12.60 4.93 -10.50
N LYS A 105 13.34 5.46 -11.48
CA LYS A 105 13.27 6.87 -11.87
C LYS A 105 11.89 7.24 -12.43
N ALA A 106 11.30 6.41 -13.29
CA ALA A 106 9.96 6.64 -13.82
C ALA A 106 8.92 6.78 -12.70
N VAL A 107 8.96 5.89 -11.69
CA VAL A 107 8.08 5.94 -10.51
C VAL A 107 8.37 7.19 -9.65
N ALA A 108 9.64 7.56 -9.50
CA ALA A 108 10.02 8.72 -8.70
C ALA A 108 9.50 10.04 -9.31
N TYR A 109 9.57 10.19 -10.64
CA TYR A 109 9.11 11.39 -11.35
C TYR A 109 7.59 11.40 -11.58
N ALA A 110 6.95 10.24 -11.72
CA ALA A 110 5.51 10.14 -11.89
C ALA A 110 4.88 9.18 -10.86
N PRO A 111 4.92 9.54 -9.56
CA PRO A 111 4.44 8.66 -8.48
C PRO A 111 2.91 8.42 -8.53
N ASP A 112 2.17 9.24 -9.26
CA ASP A 112 0.72 9.11 -9.48
C ASP A 112 0.39 8.22 -10.69
N ASN A 113 1.39 7.65 -11.37
CA ASN A 113 1.18 6.67 -12.41
C ASN A 113 1.12 5.27 -11.79
N TYR A 114 -0.09 4.72 -11.70
CA TYR A 114 -0.34 3.38 -11.16
C TYR A 114 0.49 2.31 -11.86
N TRP A 115 0.56 2.36 -13.20
CA TRP A 115 1.18 1.31 -14.00
C TRP A 115 2.71 1.24 -13.84
N TYR A 116 3.34 2.39 -13.63
CA TYR A 116 4.79 2.41 -13.36
C TYR A 116 5.10 1.76 -12.01
N SER A 117 4.32 2.12 -10.98
CA SER A 117 4.46 1.51 -9.64
C SER A 117 4.14 0.02 -9.66
N GLN A 118 3.11 -0.40 -10.40
CA GLN A 118 2.76 -1.80 -10.59
C GLN A 118 3.90 -2.59 -11.25
N ALA A 119 4.48 -2.05 -12.33
CA ALA A 119 5.60 -2.67 -13.03
C ALA A 119 6.83 -2.81 -12.11
N LEU A 120 7.13 -1.77 -11.30
CA LEU A 120 8.26 -1.81 -10.37
C LEU A 120 8.04 -2.83 -9.25
N ALA A 121 6.84 -2.89 -8.68
CA ALA A 121 6.51 -3.90 -7.67
C ALA A 121 6.66 -5.32 -8.23
N SER A 122 6.17 -5.56 -9.45
CA SER A 122 6.31 -6.86 -10.12
C SER A 122 7.76 -7.20 -10.41
N LEU A 123 8.59 -6.23 -10.82
CA LEU A 123 10.02 -6.44 -11.05
C LEU A 123 10.73 -6.85 -9.75
N TYR A 124 10.43 -6.16 -8.63
CA TYR A 124 11.01 -6.52 -7.33
C TYR A 124 10.58 -7.92 -6.87
N GLN A 125 9.32 -8.31 -7.10
CA GLN A 125 8.84 -9.66 -6.80
C GLN A 125 9.58 -10.73 -7.62
N GLN A 126 9.76 -10.50 -8.93
CA GLN A 126 10.51 -11.40 -9.81
C GLN A 126 11.99 -11.57 -9.40
N GLN A 127 12.57 -10.58 -8.75
CA GLN A 127 13.94 -10.60 -8.23
C GLN A 127 14.03 -11.07 -6.78
N ASP A 128 12.93 -11.54 -6.18
CA ASP A 128 12.83 -11.91 -4.76
C ASP A 128 13.21 -10.76 -3.79
N GLN A 129 13.08 -9.49 -4.25
CA GLN A 129 13.31 -8.29 -3.43
C GLN A 129 12.03 -7.92 -2.67
N LYS A 130 11.55 -8.83 -1.80
CA LYS A 130 10.24 -8.75 -1.15
C LYS A 130 10.01 -7.44 -0.38
N GLU A 131 11.01 -6.96 0.35
CA GLU A 131 10.92 -5.73 1.13
C GLU A 131 10.70 -4.50 0.26
N LYS A 132 11.38 -4.43 -0.89
CA LYS A 132 11.20 -3.34 -1.84
C LYS A 132 9.81 -3.42 -2.52
N ALA A 133 9.37 -4.62 -2.88
CA ALA A 133 8.03 -4.84 -3.43
C ALA A 133 6.95 -4.38 -2.43
N ILE A 134 7.05 -4.80 -1.16
CA ILE A 134 6.15 -4.37 -0.08
C ILE A 134 6.15 -2.85 0.05
N GLY A 135 7.33 -2.21 0.04
CA GLY A 135 7.45 -0.75 0.14
C GLY A 135 6.72 0.01 -0.98
N ILE A 136 6.76 -0.51 -2.22
CA ILE A 136 6.01 0.06 -3.35
C ILE A 136 4.51 -0.20 -3.20
N LEU A 137 4.12 -1.43 -2.89
CA LEU A 137 2.72 -1.83 -2.75
C LEU A 137 1.99 -1.09 -1.63
N GLU A 138 2.64 -0.83 -0.49
CA GLU A 138 2.07 0.00 0.58
C GLU A 138 1.83 1.46 0.14
N LYS A 139 2.77 2.04 -0.61
CA LYS A 139 2.58 3.35 -1.23
C LYS A 139 1.42 3.34 -2.22
N MET A 140 1.31 2.29 -3.04
CA MET A 140 0.21 2.12 -4.00
C MET A 140 -1.14 1.97 -3.30
N ALA A 141 -1.24 1.15 -2.25
CA ALA A 141 -2.47 0.95 -1.49
C ALA A 141 -3.00 2.25 -0.85
N THR A 142 -2.08 3.16 -0.50
CA THR A 142 -2.41 4.48 0.06
C THR A 142 -2.79 5.48 -1.03
N ARG A 143 -2.03 5.51 -2.14
CA ARG A 143 -2.17 6.51 -3.21
C ARG A 143 -3.34 6.20 -4.15
N PHE A 144 -3.63 4.93 -4.35
CA PHE A 144 -4.68 4.44 -5.25
C PHE A 144 -5.75 3.65 -4.48
N PRO A 145 -6.50 4.31 -3.56
CA PRO A 145 -7.42 3.61 -2.66
C PRO A 145 -8.56 2.87 -3.39
N ALA A 146 -8.87 3.26 -4.63
CA ALA A 146 -9.86 2.55 -5.45
C ALA A 146 -9.36 1.23 -6.05
N LYS A 147 -8.04 1.00 -6.04
CA LYS A 147 -7.42 -0.24 -6.52
C LYS A 147 -7.25 -1.23 -5.38
N GLN A 148 -7.63 -2.48 -5.61
CA GLN A 148 -7.54 -3.55 -4.61
C GLN A 148 -6.28 -4.40 -4.78
N ASP A 149 -5.77 -4.50 -6.02
CA ASP A 149 -4.62 -5.34 -6.36
C ASP A 149 -3.40 -5.14 -5.44
N PRO A 150 -3.05 -3.90 -5.01
CA PRO A 150 -1.92 -3.74 -4.09
C PRO A 150 -2.11 -4.44 -2.75
N LEU A 151 -3.34 -4.50 -2.22
CA LEU A 151 -3.63 -5.19 -0.95
C LEU A 151 -3.55 -6.70 -1.09
N PHE A 152 -4.04 -7.27 -2.19
CA PHE A 152 -3.90 -8.70 -2.44
C PHE A 152 -2.45 -9.12 -2.64
N ASN A 153 -1.66 -8.33 -3.39
CA ASN A 153 -0.22 -8.58 -3.53
C ASN A 153 0.52 -8.45 -2.18
N LEU A 154 0.13 -7.52 -1.32
CA LEU A 154 0.68 -7.41 0.04
C LEU A 154 0.31 -8.63 0.88
N LEU A 155 -0.91 -9.10 0.79
CA LEU A 155 -1.37 -10.30 1.50
C LEU A 155 -0.50 -11.51 1.14
N ASP A 156 -0.26 -11.73 -0.16
CA ASP A 156 0.60 -12.83 -0.62
C ASP A 156 2.03 -12.71 -0.11
N LEU A 157 2.62 -11.50 -0.18
CA LEU A 157 4.00 -11.29 0.29
C LEU A 157 4.13 -11.44 1.81
N TYR A 158 3.16 -10.96 2.60
CA TYR A 158 3.18 -11.12 4.05
C TYR A 158 2.94 -12.59 4.45
N ASN A 159 2.09 -13.34 3.73
CA ASN A 159 1.92 -14.78 3.92
C ASN A 159 3.22 -15.53 3.63
N GLN A 160 3.91 -15.23 2.51
CA GLN A 160 5.21 -15.84 2.19
C GLN A 160 6.30 -15.55 3.23
N LYS A 161 6.16 -14.46 3.99
CA LYS A 161 7.06 -14.08 5.09
C LYS A 161 6.60 -14.58 6.45
N GLU A 162 5.45 -15.24 6.51
CA GLU A 162 4.80 -15.67 7.76
C GLU A 162 4.58 -14.50 8.76
N ASP A 163 4.47 -13.26 8.23
CA ASP A 163 4.15 -12.08 9.05
C ASP A 163 2.64 -11.99 9.27
N TYR A 164 2.15 -12.88 10.12
CA TYR A 164 0.72 -13.03 10.38
C TYR A 164 0.07 -11.75 10.92
N GLY A 165 0.81 -10.93 11.67
CA GLY A 165 0.32 -9.64 12.12
C GLY A 165 -0.01 -8.69 10.95
N LYS A 166 0.86 -8.66 9.94
CA LYS A 166 0.64 -7.90 8.70
C LYS A 166 -0.43 -8.53 7.82
N VAL A 167 -0.52 -9.86 7.78
CA VAL A 167 -1.60 -10.58 7.10
C VAL A 167 -2.96 -10.13 7.64
N ILE A 168 -3.18 -10.20 8.96
CA ILE A 168 -4.42 -9.76 9.61
C ILE A 168 -4.71 -8.29 9.32
N SER A 169 -3.70 -7.42 9.46
CA SER A 169 -3.87 -5.99 9.18
C SER A 169 -4.29 -5.74 7.73
N THR A 170 -3.75 -6.50 6.78
CA THR A 170 -4.08 -6.38 5.35
C THR A 170 -5.49 -6.92 5.07
N LEU A 171 -5.87 -8.05 5.68
CA LEU A 171 -7.23 -8.59 5.59
C LEU A 171 -8.27 -7.59 6.13
N ASN A 172 -8.00 -6.92 7.25
CA ASN A 172 -8.87 -5.87 7.77
C ASN A 172 -9.03 -4.70 6.79
N ARG A 173 -7.93 -4.25 6.15
CA ARG A 173 -7.98 -3.20 5.10
C ARG A 173 -8.79 -3.64 3.87
N ILE A 174 -8.74 -4.91 3.51
CA ILE A 174 -9.56 -5.47 2.43
C ILE A 174 -11.03 -5.48 2.85
N GLU A 175 -11.32 -5.96 4.08
CA GLU A 175 -12.67 -6.00 4.65
C GLU A 175 -13.32 -4.60 4.75
N GLU A 176 -12.56 -3.57 5.16
CA GLU A 176 -13.02 -2.18 5.19
C GLU A 176 -13.44 -1.67 3.80
N LYS A 177 -12.82 -2.17 2.74
CA LYS A 177 -13.10 -1.72 1.36
C LYS A 177 -14.19 -2.53 0.67
N MET A 178 -14.20 -3.83 0.89
CA MET A 178 -15.08 -4.75 0.17
C MET A 178 -16.29 -5.15 1.00
N GLY A 179 -16.30 -4.81 2.26
CA GLY A 179 -17.26 -5.34 3.24
C GLY A 179 -16.82 -6.70 3.79
N LYS A 180 -17.44 -7.06 4.90
CA LYS A 180 -17.25 -8.35 5.54
C LYS A 180 -17.75 -9.47 4.62
N ASN A 181 -17.00 -10.54 4.51
CA ASN A 181 -17.41 -11.73 3.78
C ASN A 181 -16.80 -13.00 4.39
N GLU A 182 -17.44 -14.11 4.08
CA GLU A 182 -17.08 -15.45 4.55
C GLU A 182 -15.60 -15.78 4.37
N GLN A 183 -15.06 -15.50 3.18
CA GLN A 183 -13.69 -15.88 2.83
C GLN A 183 -12.66 -15.13 3.69
N ILE A 184 -12.84 -13.82 3.86
CA ILE A 184 -11.96 -12.99 4.70
C ILE A 184 -12.03 -13.45 6.15
N THR A 185 -13.23 -13.66 6.67
CA THR A 185 -13.44 -14.09 8.07
C THR A 185 -12.83 -15.47 8.33
N MET A 186 -13.01 -16.44 7.40
CA MET A 186 -12.37 -17.74 7.50
C MET A 186 -10.85 -17.68 7.41
N GLU A 187 -10.31 -16.79 6.59
CA GLU A 187 -8.86 -16.61 6.50
C GLU A 187 -8.30 -16.00 7.80
N LYS A 188 -8.96 -14.99 8.35
CA LYS A 188 -8.60 -14.42 9.67
C LYS A 188 -8.65 -15.48 10.76
N PHE A 189 -9.70 -16.33 10.78
CA PHE A 189 -9.82 -17.45 11.69
C PHE A 189 -8.59 -18.37 11.63
N ARG A 190 -8.21 -18.81 10.40
CA ARG A 190 -7.05 -19.69 10.21
C ARG A 190 -5.74 -19.05 10.68
N ILE A 191 -5.55 -17.77 10.36
CA ILE A 191 -4.34 -17.04 10.77
C ILE A 191 -4.30 -16.88 12.29
N TYR A 192 -5.40 -16.57 12.96
CA TYR A 192 -5.43 -16.49 14.42
C TYR A 192 -5.12 -17.85 15.09
N LEU A 193 -5.57 -18.97 14.51
CA LEU A 193 -5.16 -20.30 14.98
C LEU A 193 -3.65 -20.53 14.84
N GLN A 194 -3.05 -20.13 13.72
CA GLN A 194 -1.60 -20.20 13.51
C GLN A 194 -0.82 -19.33 14.51
N MET A 195 -1.37 -18.16 14.85
CA MET A 195 -0.82 -17.25 15.86
C MET A 195 -1.04 -17.75 17.29
N LYS A 196 -1.82 -18.84 17.49
CA LYS A 196 -2.29 -19.34 18.79
C LYS A 196 -3.07 -18.27 19.58
N ASP A 197 -3.77 -17.39 18.87
CA ASP A 197 -4.72 -16.42 19.45
C ASP A 197 -6.12 -17.02 19.40
N ASP A 198 -6.33 -18.03 20.27
CA ASP A 198 -7.57 -18.81 20.31
C ASP A 198 -8.79 -17.92 20.59
N LYS A 199 -8.60 -16.82 21.33
CA LYS A 199 -9.70 -15.88 21.61
C LYS A 199 -10.19 -15.21 20.34
N LYS A 200 -9.28 -14.68 19.50
CA LYS A 200 -9.68 -14.02 18.26
C LYS A 200 -10.15 -15.02 17.21
N ALA A 201 -9.54 -16.21 17.16
CA ALA A 201 -10.04 -17.29 16.32
C ALA A 201 -11.50 -17.62 16.66
N PHE A 202 -11.82 -17.71 17.96
CA PHE A 202 -13.18 -17.94 18.42
C PHE A 202 -14.13 -16.82 18.00
N GLU A 203 -13.73 -15.55 18.15
CA GLU A 203 -14.54 -14.38 17.75
C GLU A 203 -14.88 -14.41 16.25
N GLU A 204 -13.94 -14.82 15.38
CA GLU A 204 -14.18 -14.92 13.94
C GLU A 204 -15.14 -16.06 13.58
N ILE A 205 -14.97 -17.27 14.16
CA ILE A 205 -15.87 -18.39 13.85
C ILE A 205 -17.27 -18.19 14.43
N GLU A 206 -17.39 -17.62 15.64
CA GLU A 206 -18.68 -17.24 16.23
C GLU A 206 -19.42 -16.23 15.35
N SER A 207 -18.67 -15.28 14.75
CA SER A 207 -19.22 -14.32 13.81
C SER A 207 -19.83 -14.99 12.58
N LEU A 208 -19.18 -16.03 12.04
CA LEU A 208 -19.72 -16.80 10.90
C LEU A 208 -20.95 -17.60 11.28
N VAL A 209 -20.96 -18.23 12.45
CA VAL A 209 -22.16 -18.93 12.96
C VAL A 209 -23.36 -17.99 13.07
N ASN A 210 -23.12 -16.74 13.54
CA ASN A 210 -24.20 -15.76 13.69
C ASN A 210 -24.68 -15.21 12.33
N GLU A 211 -23.78 -15.03 11.38
CA GLU A 211 -24.10 -14.49 10.06
C GLU A 211 -24.75 -15.54 9.14
N TYR A 212 -24.33 -16.81 9.27
CA TYR A 212 -24.80 -17.95 8.47
C TYR A 212 -25.38 -19.06 9.37
N PRO A 213 -26.49 -18.82 10.10
CA PRO A 213 -27.01 -19.76 11.11
C PRO A 213 -27.50 -21.09 10.54
N MET A 214 -27.79 -21.14 9.24
CA MET A 214 -28.23 -22.36 8.54
C MET A 214 -27.06 -23.14 7.93
N ASP A 215 -25.83 -22.59 8.00
CA ASP A 215 -24.64 -23.30 7.54
C ASP A 215 -23.97 -24.05 8.71
N TYR A 216 -24.35 -25.28 8.86
CA TYR A 216 -23.86 -26.13 9.95
C TYR A 216 -22.34 -26.37 9.96
N ARG A 217 -21.65 -26.13 8.83
CA ARG A 217 -20.17 -26.23 8.77
C ARG A 217 -19.51 -25.37 9.83
N TYR A 218 -20.00 -24.13 10.04
CA TYR A 218 -19.41 -23.22 11.05
C TYR A 218 -19.75 -23.65 12.47
N GLN A 219 -20.92 -24.24 12.69
CA GLN A 219 -21.27 -24.80 14.01
C GLN A 219 -20.37 -25.98 14.36
N VAL A 220 -20.05 -26.85 13.40
CA VAL A 220 -19.10 -27.95 13.61
C VAL A 220 -17.71 -27.40 13.96
N ILE A 221 -17.21 -26.45 13.17
CA ILE A 221 -15.90 -25.80 13.45
C ILE A 221 -15.90 -25.14 14.84
N LEU A 222 -16.96 -24.44 15.22
CA LEU A 222 -17.09 -23.82 16.53
C LEU A 222 -17.07 -24.87 17.65
N GLY A 223 -17.78 -25.99 17.47
CA GLY A 223 -17.75 -27.13 18.37
C GLY A 223 -16.35 -27.72 18.56
N ASP A 224 -15.59 -27.85 17.44
CA ASP A 224 -14.19 -28.30 17.47
C ASP A 224 -13.29 -27.32 18.24
N VAL A 225 -13.48 -26.01 18.04
CA VAL A 225 -12.75 -24.99 18.81
C VAL A 225 -13.07 -25.08 20.31
N TYR A 226 -14.33 -25.30 20.70
CA TYR A 226 -14.70 -25.54 22.09
C TYR A 226 -14.03 -26.78 22.64
N MET A 227 -14.02 -27.89 21.89
CA MET A 227 -13.36 -29.15 22.32
C MET A 227 -11.87 -28.96 22.55
N GLN A 228 -11.17 -28.29 21.64
CA GLN A 228 -9.74 -28.00 21.75
C GLN A 228 -9.40 -27.15 22.99
N ASN A 229 -10.30 -26.25 23.35
CA ASN A 229 -10.17 -25.39 24.53
C ASN A 229 -10.70 -26.04 25.84
N GLY A 230 -11.03 -27.33 25.82
CA GLY A 230 -11.50 -28.07 26.97
C GLY A 230 -12.94 -27.75 27.41
N LYS A 231 -13.68 -26.97 26.64
CA LYS A 231 -15.08 -26.56 26.88
C LYS A 231 -16.04 -27.61 26.34
N LYS A 232 -16.03 -28.80 26.97
CA LYS A 232 -16.77 -29.98 26.49
C LYS A 232 -18.28 -29.81 26.46
N GLN A 233 -18.84 -29.08 27.42
CA GLN A 233 -20.28 -28.86 27.47
C GLN A 233 -20.73 -27.92 26.34
N GLU A 234 -20.02 -26.84 26.14
CA GLU A 234 -20.30 -25.88 25.04
C GLU A 234 -20.14 -26.56 23.67
N ALA A 235 -19.13 -27.42 23.51
CA ALA A 235 -18.96 -28.21 22.31
C ALA A 235 -20.16 -29.13 22.04
N TYR A 236 -20.60 -29.89 23.08
CA TYR A 236 -21.76 -30.76 22.97
C TYR A 236 -23.03 -29.99 22.59
N ASP A 237 -23.29 -28.85 23.26
CA ASP A 237 -24.46 -28.01 23.00
C ASP A 237 -24.42 -27.39 21.59
N THR A 238 -23.24 -27.16 21.07
CA THR A 238 -23.04 -26.65 19.71
C THR A 238 -23.28 -27.73 18.66
N TYR A 239 -22.73 -28.93 18.86
CA TYR A 239 -22.95 -30.04 17.94
C TYR A 239 -24.42 -30.52 17.93
N LYS A 240 -25.14 -30.37 19.03
CA LYS A 240 -26.56 -30.74 19.10
C LYS A 240 -27.45 -29.86 18.21
N LYS A 241 -26.96 -28.69 17.75
CA LYS A 241 -27.69 -27.81 16.85
C LYS A 241 -27.52 -28.20 15.37
N VAL A 242 -26.61 -29.11 15.07
CA VAL A 242 -26.31 -29.66 13.74
C VAL A 242 -27.17 -30.88 13.48
#